data_50de027c3607b65d7c8690ac55270a37
#
_entry.id   50de027c3607b65d7c8690ac55270a37
#
_cell.length_a   1.000
_cell.length_b   1.000
_cell.length_c   1.000
_cell.angle_alpha   90.00
_cell.angle_beta   90.00
_cell.angle_gamma   90.00
#
_symmetry.space_group_name_H-M   'P 1'
#
loop_
_entity.id
_entity.type
_entity.pdbx_description
1 polymer ?
#
loop_
_entity_poly.entity_id
_entity_poly.type
_entity_poly.pdbx_seq_one_letter_code
_entity_poly.pdbx_strand_id
1 'polypeptide(L)'
;MDEVLRRSAAHMLIPDINDPLLSDDALHHLNRVLRLREGESVTVTNGNGEWRQCLWTDTGLEIAGEIHHEPARDDLEISVVIPKGDRLEWMVQKLVELGVDRIRLLTSERSVVKWDDQRAARQLDRLRRVAASAIEQSRRIWGCEIVGPTDAREVLPTIPIAEPGGRDITKDDRVIAIGPEGGWTIEEVRCASE
;
A
#
# COMPACT_ATOMS: atom_id res chain seq x y z
N MET A 1 -16.70 -6.33 5.91
CA MET A 1 -15.91 -7.27 5.06
C MET A 1 -16.79 -8.47 4.77
N ASP A 2 -16.96 -8.79 3.51
CA ASP A 2 -17.74 -9.93 3.04
C ASP A 2 -17.25 -11.26 3.64
N GLU A 3 -18.18 -12.23 3.87
CA GLU A 3 -17.84 -13.52 4.50
C GLU A 3 -16.97 -14.39 3.57
N VAL A 4 -17.23 -14.34 2.26
CA VAL A 4 -16.42 -15.06 1.26
C VAL A 4 -15.00 -14.53 1.24
N LEU A 5 -14.84 -13.21 1.21
CA LEU A 5 -13.53 -12.56 1.25
C LEU A 5 -12.76 -12.92 2.54
N ARG A 6 -13.44 -12.97 3.68
CA ARG A 6 -12.85 -13.31 4.97
C ARG A 6 -12.44 -14.78 5.09
N ARG A 7 -13.20 -15.70 4.50
CA ARG A 7 -13.03 -17.16 4.67
C ARG A 7 -12.23 -17.82 3.55
N SER A 8 -11.93 -17.09 2.45
CA SER A 8 -11.12 -17.66 1.37
C SER A 8 -9.76 -18.14 1.88
N ALA A 9 -9.23 -19.20 1.32
CA ALA A 9 -7.93 -19.76 1.72
C ALA A 9 -6.77 -18.81 1.42
N ALA A 10 -6.91 -18.01 0.34
CA ALA A 10 -5.97 -16.96 -0.04
C ALA A 10 -6.70 -15.76 -0.65
N HIS A 11 -6.03 -14.61 -0.67
CA HIS A 11 -6.44 -13.40 -1.38
C HIS A 11 -5.27 -12.90 -2.21
N MET A 12 -5.49 -12.64 -3.52
CA MET A 12 -4.43 -12.31 -4.46
C MET A 12 -4.70 -10.98 -5.15
N LEU A 13 -3.66 -10.17 -5.28
CA LEU A 13 -3.67 -8.95 -6.09
C LEU A 13 -3.24 -9.32 -7.52
N ILE A 14 -4.12 -9.10 -8.50
CA ILE A 14 -3.91 -9.46 -9.90
C ILE A 14 -4.19 -8.28 -10.84
N PRO A 15 -3.57 -8.21 -12.01
CA PRO A 15 -3.79 -7.12 -12.96
C PRO A 15 -5.17 -7.09 -13.58
N ASP A 16 -5.70 -8.27 -13.96
CA ASP A 16 -7.00 -8.41 -14.63
C ASP A 16 -7.89 -9.40 -13.89
N ILE A 17 -8.97 -8.87 -13.33
CA ILE A 17 -9.94 -9.66 -12.57
C ILE A 17 -10.84 -10.53 -13.47
N ASN A 18 -10.91 -10.24 -14.77
CA ASN A 18 -11.68 -11.01 -15.75
C ASN A 18 -10.86 -12.21 -16.27
N ASP A 19 -9.54 -12.11 -16.23
CA ASP A 19 -8.63 -13.20 -16.60
C ASP A 19 -7.60 -13.36 -15.45
N PRO A 20 -7.94 -14.13 -14.39
CA PRO A 20 -7.17 -14.19 -13.16
C PRO A 20 -5.89 -15.03 -13.32
N LEU A 21 -4.97 -14.56 -14.14
CA LEU A 21 -3.67 -15.20 -14.36
C LEU A 21 -2.73 -14.89 -13.19
N LEU A 22 -2.13 -15.94 -12.65
CA LEU A 22 -1.13 -15.85 -11.61
C LEU A 22 0.28 -15.91 -12.20
N SER A 23 1.21 -15.18 -11.58
CA SER A 23 2.64 -15.34 -11.87
C SER A 23 3.14 -16.70 -11.36
N ASP A 24 4.29 -17.16 -11.88
CA ASP A 24 4.94 -18.39 -11.42
C ASP A 24 5.23 -18.36 -9.92
N ASP A 25 5.62 -17.21 -9.38
CA ASP A 25 5.87 -17.02 -7.95
C ASP A 25 4.58 -17.16 -7.14
N ALA A 26 3.46 -16.59 -7.62
CA ALA A 26 2.16 -16.71 -6.98
C ALA A 26 1.64 -18.16 -7.02
N LEU A 27 1.75 -18.83 -8.17
CA LEU A 27 1.44 -20.27 -8.30
C LEU A 27 2.25 -21.12 -7.33
N HIS A 28 3.56 -20.86 -7.25
CA HIS A 28 4.44 -21.54 -6.31
C HIS A 28 4.03 -21.30 -4.85
N HIS A 29 3.70 -20.04 -4.51
CA HIS A 29 3.26 -19.67 -3.17
C HIS A 29 1.98 -20.42 -2.77
N LEU A 30 0.94 -20.39 -3.60
CA LEU A 30 -0.34 -21.05 -3.32
C LEU A 30 -0.17 -22.57 -3.21
N ASN A 31 0.59 -23.17 -4.11
CA ASN A 31 0.77 -24.64 -4.17
C ASN A 31 1.72 -25.15 -3.09
N ARG A 32 2.91 -24.53 -2.91
CA ARG A 32 3.99 -25.08 -2.08
C ARG A 32 4.01 -24.52 -0.67
N VAL A 33 3.67 -23.24 -0.49
CA VAL A 33 3.72 -22.59 0.81
C VAL A 33 2.38 -22.76 1.51
N LEU A 34 1.28 -22.32 0.89
CA LEU A 34 -0.07 -22.45 1.44
C LEU A 34 -0.65 -23.86 1.28
N ARG A 35 -0.16 -24.63 0.30
CA ARG A 35 -0.58 -26.02 0.02
C ARG A 35 -2.08 -26.13 -0.20
N LEU A 36 -2.62 -25.23 -1.01
CA LEU A 36 -4.03 -25.24 -1.34
C LEU A 36 -4.44 -26.55 -2.00
N ARG A 37 -5.63 -27.01 -1.67
CA ARG A 37 -6.26 -28.19 -2.27
C ARG A 37 -7.15 -27.75 -3.41
N GLU A 38 -7.31 -28.61 -4.39
CA GLU A 38 -8.27 -28.40 -5.49
C GLU A 38 -9.67 -28.09 -4.95
N GLY A 39 -10.29 -27.03 -5.50
CA GLY A 39 -11.61 -26.53 -5.09
C GLY A 39 -11.59 -25.57 -3.90
N GLU A 40 -10.44 -25.29 -3.28
CA GLU A 40 -10.39 -24.27 -2.22
C GLU A 40 -10.64 -22.87 -2.77
N SER A 41 -11.41 -22.09 -2.00
CA SER A 41 -11.78 -20.73 -2.38
C SER A 41 -10.58 -19.78 -2.27
N VAL A 42 -10.31 -19.06 -3.35
CA VAL A 42 -9.35 -17.96 -3.42
C VAL A 42 -10.10 -16.72 -3.88
N THR A 43 -9.87 -15.58 -3.25
CA THR A 43 -10.40 -14.31 -3.74
C THR A 43 -9.31 -13.53 -4.47
N VAL A 44 -9.70 -12.80 -5.52
CA VAL A 44 -8.80 -11.96 -6.29
C VAL A 44 -9.29 -10.52 -6.31
N THR A 45 -8.38 -9.55 -6.35
CA THR A 45 -8.68 -8.12 -6.50
C THR A 45 -7.75 -7.50 -7.54
N ASN A 46 -8.23 -6.47 -8.25
CA ASN A 46 -7.41 -5.64 -9.12
C ASN A 46 -6.84 -4.39 -8.41
N GLY A 47 -7.15 -4.22 -7.11
CA GLY A 47 -6.74 -3.05 -6.35
C GLY A 47 -7.54 -1.78 -6.63
N ASN A 48 -8.63 -1.85 -7.39
CA ASN A 48 -9.48 -0.72 -7.74
C ASN A 48 -10.89 -0.80 -7.12
N GLY A 49 -11.01 -1.49 -5.98
CA GLY A 49 -12.29 -1.70 -5.30
C GLY A 49 -13.13 -2.83 -5.90
N GLU A 50 -12.55 -3.63 -6.76
CA GLU A 50 -13.21 -4.80 -7.35
C GLU A 50 -12.56 -6.08 -6.86
N TRP A 51 -13.37 -7.08 -6.61
CA TRP A 51 -12.92 -8.40 -6.22
C TRP A 51 -13.90 -9.48 -6.67
N ARG A 52 -13.44 -10.72 -6.80
CA ARG A 52 -14.27 -11.88 -7.07
C ARG A 52 -13.71 -13.15 -6.44
N GLN A 53 -14.59 -14.15 -6.32
CA GLN A 53 -14.22 -15.49 -5.91
C GLN A 53 -13.74 -16.32 -7.10
N CYS A 54 -12.66 -17.06 -6.88
CA CYS A 54 -12.15 -18.11 -7.74
C CYS A 54 -12.00 -19.41 -6.94
N LEU A 55 -11.84 -20.52 -7.64
CA LEU A 55 -11.44 -21.81 -7.07
C LEU A 55 -10.01 -22.12 -7.49
N TRP A 56 -9.24 -22.65 -6.58
CA TRP A 56 -7.91 -23.18 -6.88
C TRP A 56 -8.02 -24.48 -7.65
N THR A 57 -7.27 -24.62 -8.75
CA THR A 57 -7.13 -25.85 -9.55
C THR A 57 -5.67 -26.19 -9.79
N ASP A 58 -5.38 -27.38 -10.27
CA ASP A 58 -4.01 -27.79 -10.60
C ASP A 58 -3.33 -26.91 -11.66
N THR A 59 -4.12 -26.17 -12.45
CA THR A 59 -3.63 -25.29 -13.52
C THR A 59 -3.69 -23.80 -13.19
N GLY A 60 -4.22 -23.42 -12.03
CA GLY A 60 -4.34 -22.02 -11.60
C GLY A 60 -5.69 -21.68 -10.97
N LEU A 61 -6.25 -20.54 -11.31
CA LEU A 61 -7.51 -20.06 -10.77
C LEU A 61 -8.66 -20.22 -11.79
N GLU A 62 -9.76 -20.82 -11.37
CA GLU A 62 -11.02 -20.87 -12.12
C GLU A 62 -12.02 -19.89 -11.51
N ILE A 63 -12.66 -19.08 -12.35
CA ILE A 63 -13.66 -18.11 -11.93
C ILE A 63 -14.89 -18.83 -11.36
N ALA A 64 -15.29 -18.49 -10.12
CA ALA A 64 -16.41 -19.14 -9.42
C ALA A 64 -17.51 -18.15 -8.98
N GLY A 65 -17.27 -16.85 -9.07
CA GLY A 65 -18.22 -15.81 -8.64
C GLY A 65 -18.27 -14.62 -9.58
N GLU A 66 -19.27 -13.77 -9.36
CA GLU A 66 -19.38 -12.47 -10.05
C GLU A 66 -18.34 -11.49 -9.50
N ILE A 67 -18.16 -10.36 -10.20
CA ILE A 67 -17.34 -9.26 -9.71
C ILE A 67 -18.16 -8.46 -8.71
N HIS A 68 -17.60 -8.30 -7.51
CA HIS A 68 -18.13 -7.42 -6.50
C HIS A 68 -17.43 -6.06 -6.61
N HIS A 69 -18.23 -4.98 -6.50
CA HIS A 69 -17.74 -3.60 -6.56
C HIS A 69 -17.98 -2.92 -5.23
N GLU A 70 -16.93 -2.41 -4.61
CA GLU A 70 -17.06 -1.57 -3.42
C GLU A 70 -17.31 -0.12 -3.82
N PRO A 71 -18.11 0.64 -3.05
CA PRO A 71 -18.33 2.05 -3.31
C PRO A 71 -17.03 2.83 -3.36
N ALA A 72 -16.94 3.79 -4.29
CA ALA A 72 -15.84 4.74 -4.33
C ALA A 72 -15.72 5.48 -2.98
N ARG A 73 -14.51 5.72 -2.55
CA ARG A 73 -14.19 6.41 -1.30
C ARG A 73 -13.07 7.41 -1.54
N ASP A 74 -12.93 8.36 -0.62
CA ASP A 74 -11.82 9.31 -0.67
C ASP A 74 -10.50 8.60 -0.33
N ASP A 75 -9.48 8.89 -1.10
CA ASP A 75 -8.13 8.35 -0.88
C ASP A 75 -7.50 8.95 0.39
N LEU A 76 -6.72 8.14 1.09
CA LEU A 76 -5.89 8.56 2.22
C LEU A 76 -4.41 8.51 1.79
N GLU A 77 -3.74 9.65 1.84
CA GLU A 77 -2.31 9.76 1.56
C GLU A 77 -1.50 10.02 2.85
N ILE A 78 -0.42 9.28 3.03
CA ILE A 78 0.62 9.58 4.02
C ILE A 78 1.90 9.95 3.27
N SER A 79 2.30 11.22 3.40
CA SER A 79 3.58 11.72 2.91
C SER A 79 4.59 11.64 4.06
N VAL A 80 5.63 10.80 3.95
CA VAL A 80 6.51 10.51 5.09
C VAL A 80 7.98 10.63 4.68
N VAL A 81 8.76 11.31 5.52
CA VAL A 81 10.21 11.34 5.33
C VAL A 81 10.78 9.95 5.55
N ILE A 82 11.66 9.52 4.60
CA ILE A 82 12.24 8.17 4.63
C ILE A 82 12.94 7.92 5.97
N PRO A 83 12.45 6.96 6.78
CA PRO A 83 13.02 6.69 8.09
C PRO A 83 14.41 6.05 7.99
N LYS A 84 15.21 6.21 9.00
CA LYS A 84 16.53 5.58 9.11
C LYS A 84 16.42 4.08 9.42
N GLY A 85 17.30 3.28 8.81
CA GLY A 85 17.42 1.83 9.08
C GLY A 85 16.35 0.99 8.40
N ASP A 86 16.00 -0.16 9.02
CA ASP A 86 15.18 -1.22 8.40
C ASP A 86 13.67 -1.02 8.63
N ARG A 87 13.27 0.14 9.15
CA ARG A 87 11.86 0.41 9.51
C ARG A 87 10.94 0.70 8.32
N LEU A 88 11.53 1.05 7.17
CA LEU A 88 10.77 1.51 6.00
C LEU A 88 9.78 0.46 5.48
N GLU A 89 10.23 -0.79 5.32
CA GLU A 89 9.34 -1.86 4.84
C GLU A 89 8.23 -2.18 5.83
N TRP A 90 8.58 -2.26 7.11
CA TRP A 90 7.59 -2.47 8.17
C TRP A 90 6.55 -1.33 8.21
N MET A 91 7.00 -0.09 8.07
CA MET A 91 6.11 1.08 8.00
C MET A 91 5.16 0.99 6.80
N VAL A 92 5.70 0.71 5.59
CA VAL A 92 4.88 0.55 4.38
C VAL A 92 3.86 -0.58 4.58
N GLN A 93 4.28 -1.74 5.07
CA GLN A 93 3.38 -2.84 5.38
C GLN A 93 2.23 -2.39 6.28
N LYS A 94 2.54 -1.71 7.40
CA LYS A 94 1.51 -1.28 8.37
C LYS A 94 0.59 -0.19 7.83
N LEU A 95 1.10 0.75 7.07
CA LEU A 95 0.27 1.78 6.43
C LEU A 95 -0.72 1.14 5.43
N VAL A 96 -0.27 0.16 4.64
CA VAL A 96 -1.15 -0.59 3.73
C VAL A 96 -2.20 -1.38 4.49
N GLU A 97 -1.83 -2.12 5.53
CA GLU A 97 -2.77 -2.86 6.39
C GLU A 97 -3.82 -1.94 7.03
N LEU A 98 -3.44 -0.71 7.39
CA LEU A 98 -4.33 0.31 7.97
C LEU A 98 -5.22 1.02 6.95
N GLY A 99 -5.02 0.77 5.65
CA GLY A 99 -5.91 1.28 4.63
C GLY A 99 -5.43 2.55 3.91
N VAL A 100 -4.15 2.92 4.04
CA VAL A 100 -3.55 4.03 3.29
C VAL A 100 -3.51 3.71 1.79
N ASP A 101 -3.94 4.65 0.95
CA ASP A 101 -4.06 4.47 -0.51
C ASP A 101 -2.84 4.98 -1.26
N ARG A 102 -2.16 5.97 -0.69
CA ARG A 102 -0.90 6.47 -1.25
C ARG A 102 0.12 6.74 -0.16
N ILE A 103 1.32 6.24 -0.36
CA ILE A 103 2.49 6.52 0.48
C ILE A 103 3.48 7.31 -0.37
N ARG A 104 3.67 8.58 -0.05
CA ARG A 104 4.68 9.43 -0.68
C ARG A 104 5.92 9.49 0.18
N LEU A 105 7.02 9.00 -0.34
CA LEU A 105 8.31 9.08 0.34
C LEU A 105 8.90 10.47 0.14
N LEU A 106 9.33 11.10 1.23
CA LEU A 106 9.90 12.43 1.23
C LEU A 106 11.40 12.41 1.59
N THR A 107 12.12 13.38 1.06
CA THR A 107 13.39 13.83 1.61
C THR A 107 13.18 15.21 2.24
N SER A 108 13.85 15.47 3.36
CA SER A 108 13.80 16.75 4.06
C SER A 108 15.20 17.24 4.37
N GLU A 109 15.34 18.45 4.85
CA GLU A 109 16.64 19.01 5.21
C GLU A 109 17.38 18.16 6.24
N ARG A 110 16.65 17.61 7.22
CA ARG A 110 17.19 16.73 8.27
C ARG A 110 17.16 15.24 7.91
N SER A 111 16.86 14.90 6.65
CA SER A 111 16.94 13.51 6.19
C SER A 111 18.36 12.99 6.25
N VAL A 112 18.53 11.85 6.91
CA VAL A 112 19.78 11.10 6.92
C VAL A 112 19.91 10.21 5.67
N VAL A 113 18.77 9.74 5.17
CA VAL A 113 18.70 8.83 4.01
C VAL A 113 18.66 9.65 2.72
N LYS A 114 19.62 9.38 1.82
CA LYS A 114 19.66 9.93 0.47
C LYS A 114 19.78 8.80 -0.52
N TRP A 115 18.92 8.78 -1.51
CA TRP A 115 18.98 7.83 -2.61
C TRP A 115 19.34 8.56 -3.90
N ASP A 116 20.23 8.00 -4.69
CA ASP A 116 20.34 8.32 -6.10
C ASP A 116 19.17 7.68 -6.88
N ASP A 117 18.97 8.08 -8.14
CA ASP A 117 17.84 7.61 -8.95
C ASP A 117 17.81 6.09 -9.10
N GLN A 118 18.97 5.45 -9.26
CA GLN A 118 19.05 4.00 -9.41
C GLN A 118 18.66 3.26 -8.12
N ARG A 119 19.09 3.79 -6.97
CA ARG A 119 18.72 3.26 -5.65
C ARG A 119 17.25 3.51 -5.38
N ALA A 120 16.72 4.70 -5.71
CA ALA A 120 15.32 5.04 -5.55
C ALA A 120 14.43 4.05 -6.33
N ALA A 121 14.72 3.80 -7.60
CA ALA A 121 13.97 2.85 -8.42
C ALA A 121 13.95 1.45 -7.78
N ARG A 122 15.11 0.90 -7.38
CA ARG A 122 15.19 -0.42 -6.73
C ARG A 122 14.43 -0.48 -5.41
N GLN A 123 14.50 0.56 -4.60
CA GLN A 123 13.78 0.62 -3.33
C GLN A 123 12.27 0.71 -3.55
N LEU A 124 11.80 1.54 -4.47
CA LEU A 124 10.38 1.63 -4.81
C LEU A 124 9.83 0.29 -5.28
N ASP A 125 10.54 -0.43 -6.15
CA ASP A 125 10.11 -1.76 -6.61
C ASP A 125 10.04 -2.79 -5.48
N ARG A 126 10.96 -2.70 -4.52
CA ARG A 126 10.92 -3.53 -3.29
C ARG A 126 9.71 -3.18 -2.43
N LEU A 127 9.46 -1.88 -2.20
CA LEU A 127 8.33 -1.42 -1.40
C LEU A 127 6.98 -1.73 -2.03
N ARG A 128 6.86 -1.68 -3.36
CA ARG A 128 5.65 -2.10 -4.08
C ARG A 128 5.35 -3.60 -3.86
N ARG A 129 6.39 -4.44 -3.82
CA ARG A 129 6.20 -5.86 -3.47
C ARG A 129 5.76 -6.05 -2.03
N VAL A 130 6.31 -5.27 -1.09
CA VAL A 130 5.85 -5.26 0.31
C VAL A 130 4.38 -4.83 0.39
N ALA A 131 4.00 -3.79 -0.34
CA ALA A 131 2.61 -3.31 -0.39
C ALA A 131 1.66 -4.37 -0.97
N ALA A 132 2.03 -5.03 -2.08
CA ALA A 132 1.25 -6.11 -2.67
C ALA A 132 1.03 -7.26 -1.67
N SER A 133 2.09 -7.71 -1.02
CA SER A 133 1.99 -8.74 0.03
C SER A 133 1.11 -8.31 1.21
N ALA A 134 1.17 -7.03 1.61
CA ALA A 134 0.32 -6.50 2.68
C ALA A 134 -1.15 -6.43 2.27
N ILE A 135 -1.47 -6.09 1.01
CA ILE A 135 -2.80 -6.11 0.42
C ILE A 135 -3.37 -7.55 0.49
N GLU A 136 -2.61 -8.53 0.06
CA GLU A 136 -2.99 -9.95 0.08
C GLU A 136 -3.23 -10.46 1.50
N GLN A 137 -2.34 -10.16 2.43
CA GLN A 137 -2.44 -10.56 3.83
C GLN A 137 -3.62 -9.92 4.57
N SER A 138 -3.86 -8.64 4.33
CA SER A 138 -4.96 -7.90 4.96
C SER A 138 -6.30 -8.09 4.24
N ARG A 139 -6.32 -8.82 3.13
CA ARG A 139 -7.50 -9.00 2.26
C ARG A 139 -8.10 -7.68 1.80
N ARG A 140 -7.24 -6.74 1.53
CA ARG A 140 -7.61 -5.42 1.06
C ARG A 140 -7.94 -5.47 -0.43
N ILE A 141 -9.00 -4.80 -0.83
CA ILE A 141 -9.47 -4.74 -2.23
C ILE A 141 -9.06 -3.44 -2.94
N TRP A 142 -8.50 -2.50 -2.19
CA TRP A 142 -7.94 -1.25 -2.69
C TRP A 142 -6.42 -1.33 -2.71
N GLY A 143 -5.82 -0.90 -3.81
CA GLY A 143 -4.37 -0.80 -3.96
C GLY A 143 -3.73 0.21 -3.01
N CYS A 144 -2.42 0.28 -3.04
CA CYS A 144 -1.65 1.33 -2.39
C CYS A 144 -0.53 1.78 -3.33
N GLU A 145 -0.58 3.03 -3.75
CA GLU A 145 0.45 3.62 -4.59
C GLU A 145 1.65 4.04 -3.74
N ILE A 146 2.87 3.72 -4.19
CA ILE A 146 4.11 4.16 -3.54
C ILE A 146 4.89 5.02 -4.52
N VAL A 147 5.09 6.28 -4.15
CA VAL A 147 5.73 7.31 -4.98
C VAL A 147 6.88 8.03 -4.26
N GLY A 148 7.68 8.76 -5.01
CA GLY A 148 8.81 9.53 -4.50
C GLY A 148 10.15 8.87 -4.84
N PRO A 149 11.27 9.22 -4.15
CA PRO A 149 11.33 10.29 -3.15
C PRO A 149 11.12 11.68 -3.78
N THR A 150 10.44 12.56 -3.06
CA THR A 150 10.16 13.96 -3.43
C THR A 150 10.76 14.88 -2.36
N ASP A 151 11.29 16.03 -2.72
CA ASP A 151 11.71 17.05 -1.72
C ASP A 151 10.47 17.55 -0.96
N ALA A 152 10.52 17.52 0.36
CA ALA A 152 9.39 17.95 1.20
C ALA A 152 8.92 19.38 0.85
N ARG A 153 9.85 20.27 0.51
CA ARG A 153 9.53 21.67 0.15
C ARG A 153 8.63 21.81 -1.10
N GLU A 154 8.58 20.77 -1.94
CA GLU A 154 7.70 20.78 -3.12
C GLU A 154 6.24 20.50 -2.76
N VAL A 155 5.99 19.77 -1.69
CA VAL A 155 4.65 19.31 -1.30
C VAL A 155 4.09 19.99 -0.06
N LEU A 156 4.93 20.38 0.90
CA LEU A 156 4.51 21.02 2.15
C LEU A 156 3.61 22.26 1.96
N PRO A 157 3.76 23.10 0.92
CA PRO A 157 2.85 24.22 0.70
C PRO A 157 1.38 23.82 0.46
N THR A 158 1.12 22.55 0.17
CA THR A 158 -0.21 22.05 -0.21
C THR A 158 -0.80 21.03 0.76
N ILE A 159 -0.04 20.58 1.75
CA ILE A 159 -0.46 19.54 2.68
C ILE A 159 -0.12 19.91 4.12
N PRO A 160 -0.95 19.53 5.11
CA PRO A 160 -0.65 19.74 6.53
C PRO A 160 0.48 18.81 7.00
N ILE A 161 1.17 19.23 8.04
CA ILE A 161 2.23 18.45 8.70
C ILE A 161 1.78 17.95 10.07
N ALA A 162 2.29 16.79 10.46
CA ALA A 162 2.24 16.34 11.84
C ALA A 162 3.37 17.02 12.62
N GLU A 163 3.01 17.93 13.54
CA GLU A 163 3.95 18.69 14.36
C GLU A 163 3.42 18.80 15.79
N PRO A 164 4.26 18.65 16.82
CA PRO A 164 3.85 18.87 18.20
C PRO A 164 3.27 20.28 18.41
N GLY A 165 2.07 20.35 19.01
CA GLY A 165 1.35 21.60 19.24
C GLY A 165 0.50 22.07 18.06
N GLY A 166 0.43 21.31 16.98
CA GLY A 166 -0.54 21.51 15.89
C GLY A 166 -1.98 21.22 16.34
N ARG A 167 -2.93 21.45 15.44
CA ARG A 167 -4.33 21.08 15.65
C ARG A 167 -4.53 19.57 15.65
N ASP A 168 -5.62 19.11 16.22
CA ASP A 168 -6.01 17.71 16.13
C ASP A 168 -6.36 17.30 14.69
N ILE A 169 -6.03 16.05 14.34
CA ILE A 169 -6.42 15.45 13.08
C ILE A 169 -7.92 15.16 13.09
N THR A 170 -8.58 15.45 11.99
CA THR A 170 -9.99 15.16 11.77
C THR A 170 -10.16 14.10 10.67
N LYS A 171 -11.37 13.56 10.54
CA LYS A 171 -11.71 12.63 9.44
C LYS A 171 -11.68 13.26 8.04
N ASP A 172 -11.63 14.57 7.94
CA ASP A 172 -11.56 15.30 6.67
C ASP A 172 -10.11 15.49 6.20
N ASP A 173 -9.13 15.24 7.08
CA ASP A 173 -7.72 15.25 6.73
C ASP A 173 -7.37 13.97 5.93
N ARG A 174 -7.30 14.12 4.61
CA ARG A 174 -7.02 13.02 3.68
C ARG A 174 -5.56 12.87 3.31
N VAL A 175 -4.75 13.84 3.66
CA VAL A 175 -3.31 13.83 3.47
C VAL A 175 -2.61 14.45 4.66
N ILE A 176 -1.47 13.89 5.06
CA ILE A 176 -0.64 14.46 6.12
C ILE A 176 0.84 14.14 5.85
N ALA A 177 1.72 15.10 6.12
CA ALA A 177 3.15 14.89 6.08
C ALA A 177 3.72 14.57 7.46
N ILE A 178 4.53 13.51 7.54
CA ILE A 178 5.23 13.06 8.75
C ILE A 178 6.72 13.28 8.59
N GLY A 179 7.31 14.05 9.50
CA GLY A 179 8.71 14.44 9.50
C GLY A 179 9.70 13.32 9.85
N PRO A 180 11.00 13.60 9.75
CA PRO A 180 12.05 12.72 10.20
C PRO A 180 12.12 12.67 11.74
N GLU A 181 12.89 11.74 12.29
CA GLU A 181 13.07 11.60 13.73
C GLU A 181 13.64 12.87 14.39
N GLY A 182 14.37 13.71 13.63
CA GLY A 182 14.88 15.01 14.09
C GLY A 182 13.88 16.17 13.97
N GLY A 183 12.62 15.88 13.57
CA GLY A 183 11.56 16.88 13.31
C GLY A 183 11.82 17.72 12.06
N TRP A 184 10.85 18.56 11.73
CA TRP A 184 10.93 19.53 10.65
C TRP A 184 11.86 20.70 11.02
N THR A 185 12.43 21.39 10.03
CA THR A 185 13.08 22.69 10.26
C THR A 185 12.03 23.80 10.40
N ILE A 186 12.44 24.95 10.93
CA ILE A 186 11.55 26.11 11.06
C ILE A 186 11.07 26.56 9.68
N GLU A 187 11.92 26.48 8.68
CA GLU A 187 11.62 26.82 7.29
C GLU A 187 10.60 25.86 6.68
N GLU A 188 10.74 24.56 6.92
CA GLU A 188 9.79 23.54 6.47
C GLU A 188 8.42 23.72 7.13
N VAL A 189 8.39 23.98 8.46
CA VAL A 189 7.14 24.27 9.18
C VAL A 189 6.45 25.52 8.61
N ARG A 190 7.19 26.58 8.30
CA ARG A 190 6.63 27.79 7.71
C ARG A 190 6.10 27.61 6.28
N CYS A 191 6.63 26.62 5.56
CA CYS A 191 6.15 26.30 4.21
C CYS A 191 4.91 25.43 4.20
N ALA A 192 4.61 24.75 5.32
CA ALA A 192 3.48 23.84 5.38
C ALA A 192 2.14 24.56 5.35
N SER A 193 1.14 23.92 4.75
CA SER A 193 -0.27 24.34 4.85
C SER A 193 -0.79 24.11 6.27
N GLU A 194 -1.67 24.98 6.74
CA GLU A 194 -2.34 24.81 8.03
C GLU A 194 -3.42 23.71 8.00
#